data_798e857c24e8968a33862d4943ad5128
#
_entry.id   798e857c24e8968a33862d4943ad5128
#
_cell.length_a   1.000
_cell.length_b   1.000
_cell.length_c   1.000
_cell.angle_alpha   90.00
_cell.angle_beta   90.00
_cell.angle_gamma   90.00
#
_symmetry.space_group_name_H-M   'P 1'
#
loop_
_entity.id
_entity.type
_entity.pdbx_description
1 polymer ?
#
loop_
_entity_poly.entity_id
_entity_poly.type
_entity_poly.pdbx_seq_one_letter_code
_entity_poly.pdbx_strand_id
1 'polypeptide(L)'
;MIRTAVLFTLTVLCIISLGAALVEINLTSDRAETSQANLIAATLVKDTLIDAESGVRGYIITDDDSYLEQYYNALDLIDNQVVVLQNPAITELVHTKLGFLAKAVEVRHKDGFQAVLAMSNSNVGKKLTDGVRTIVQGIQNAERKRASAATHMLRMLSRFMIGDTIVLFGCISGLIMLPWSAKAVLAKPEAAK
;
A
#
# COMPACT_ATOMS: atom_id res chain seq x y z
N MET A 1 51.21 2.20 -5.70
CA MET A 1 50.54 1.04 -5.07
C MET A 1 49.44 1.44 -4.09
N ILE A 2 49.70 2.28 -3.08
CA ILE A 2 48.65 2.69 -2.07
C ILE A 2 47.44 3.37 -2.74
N ARG A 3 47.66 4.27 -3.73
CA ARG A 3 46.57 5.00 -4.42
C ARG A 3 45.67 4.10 -5.24
N THR A 4 46.20 3.11 -5.92
CA THR A 4 45.41 2.14 -6.69
C THR A 4 44.59 1.21 -5.80
N ALA A 5 45.12 0.84 -4.63
CA ALA A 5 44.44 0.06 -3.62
C ALA A 5 43.25 0.85 -3.01
N VAL A 6 43.43 2.13 -2.67
CA VAL A 6 42.36 2.99 -2.14
C VAL A 6 41.22 3.16 -3.13
N LEU A 7 41.55 3.31 -4.41
CA LEU A 7 40.49 3.42 -5.43
C LEU A 7 39.75 2.12 -5.63
N PHE A 8 40.43 1.01 -5.68
CA PHE A 8 39.80 -0.29 -5.81
C PHE A 8 38.85 -0.54 -4.63
N THR A 9 39.26 -0.20 -3.41
CA THR A 9 38.39 -0.31 -2.24
C THR A 9 37.15 0.62 -2.31
N LEU A 10 37.34 1.85 -2.76
CA LEU A 10 36.20 2.79 -2.95
C LEU A 10 35.23 2.33 -4.04
N THR A 11 35.70 1.82 -5.17
CA THR A 11 34.82 1.29 -6.22
C THR A 11 34.07 0.06 -5.77
N VAL A 12 34.69 -0.85 -5.03
CA VAL A 12 34.04 -2.03 -4.45
C VAL A 12 32.97 -1.61 -3.45
N LEU A 13 33.25 -0.68 -2.55
CA LEU A 13 32.29 -0.15 -1.58
C LEU A 13 31.08 0.49 -2.27
N CYS A 14 31.29 1.26 -3.34
CA CYS A 14 30.19 1.83 -4.14
C CYS A 14 29.34 0.79 -4.84
N ILE A 15 29.93 -0.27 -5.37
CA ILE A 15 29.18 -1.37 -6.01
C ILE A 15 28.31 -2.08 -4.97
N ILE A 16 28.86 -2.33 -3.76
CA ILE A 16 28.10 -2.94 -2.66
C ILE A 16 26.95 -2.03 -2.21
N SER A 17 27.22 -0.72 -2.06
CA SER A 17 26.18 0.27 -1.70
C SER A 17 25.07 0.32 -2.73
N LEU A 18 25.40 0.34 -4.01
CA LEU A 18 24.44 0.34 -5.10
C LEU A 18 23.60 -0.96 -5.12
N GLY A 19 24.23 -2.11 -4.92
CA GLY A 19 23.56 -3.41 -4.83
C GLY A 19 22.58 -3.46 -3.67
N ALA A 20 22.99 -3.00 -2.49
CA ALA A 20 22.10 -2.91 -1.32
C ALA A 20 20.92 -1.98 -1.57
N ALA A 21 21.15 -0.82 -2.19
CA ALA A 21 20.07 0.13 -2.52
C ALA A 21 19.06 -0.46 -3.52
N LEU A 22 19.50 -1.22 -4.51
CA LEU A 22 18.61 -1.90 -5.47
C LEU A 22 17.73 -2.96 -4.78
N VAL A 23 18.29 -3.74 -3.86
CA VAL A 23 17.52 -4.72 -3.08
C VAL A 23 16.45 -4.03 -2.23
N GLU A 24 16.80 -2.95 -1.55
CA GLU A 24 15.85 -2.16 -0.74
C GLU A 24 14.74 -1.52 -1.59
N ILE A 25 15.06 -1.04 -2.78
CA ILE A 25 14.06 -0.49 -3.73
C ILE A 25 13.06 -1.57 -4.12
N ASN A 26 13.50 -2.78 -4.48
CA ASN A 26 12.62 -3.88 -4.85
C ASN A 26 11.71 -4.28 -3.68
N LEU A 27 12.28 -4.51 -2.49
CA LEU A 27 11.50 -4.87 -1.29
C LEU A 27 10.47 -3.79 -0.91
N THR A 28 10.81 -2.52 -1.12
CA THR A 28 9.91 -1.40 -0.81
C THR A 28 8.81 -1.28 -1.86
N SER A 29 9.10 -1.58 -3.12
CA SER A 29 8.12 -1.62 -4.21
C SER A 29 7.06 -2.70 -3.97
N ASP A 30 7.48 -3.94 -3.64
CA ASP A 30 6.56 -5.05 -3.34
C ASP A 30 5.64 -4.74 -2.15
N ARG A 31 6.20 -4.12 -1.11
CA ARG A 31 5.42 -3.67 0.06
C ARG A 31 4.42 -2.58 -0.29
N ALA A 32 4.79 -1.64 -1.17
CA ALA A 32 3.91 -0.58 -1.61
C ALA A 32 2.75 -1.12 -2.44
N GLU A 33 3.00 -2.08 -3.32
CA GLU A 33 1.97 -2.76 -4.11
C GLU A 33 0.98 -3.52 -3.23
N THR A 34 1.47 -4.31 -2.27
CA THR A 34 0.62 -5.03 -1.29
C THR A 34 -0.22 -4.05 -0.48
N SER A 35 0.37 -2.95 -0.02
CA SER A 35 -0.32 -1.91 0.75
C SER A 35 -1.43 -1.26 -0.08
N GLN A 36 -1.20 -1.00 -1.36
CA GLN A 36 -2.19 -0.44 -2.26
C GLN A 36 -3.32 -1.43 -2.53
N ALA A 37 -3.02 -2.71 -2.74
CA ALA A 37 -4.02 -3.75 -2.90
C ALA A 37 -4.95 -3.84 -1.68
N ASN A 38 -4.39 -3.79 -0.46
CA ASN A 38 -5.16 -3.78 0.78
C ASN A 38 -6.04 -2.55 0.92
N LEU A 39 -5.56 -1.36 0.53
CA LEU A 39 -6.36 -0.12 0.54
C LEU A 39 -7.55 -0.21 -0.41
N ILE A 40 -7.33 -0.73 -1.62
CA ILE A 40 -8.38 -0.94 -2.61
C ILE A 40 -9.39 -1.96 -2.10
N ALA A 41 -8.94 -3.12 -1.63
CA ALA A 41 -9.81 -4.17 -1.12
C ALA A 41 -10.66 -3.69 0.08
N ALA A 42 -10.06 -2.96 1.02
CA ALA A 42 -10.79 -2.39 2.16
C ALA A 42 -11.87 -1.39 1.73
N THR A 43 -11.60 -0.61 0.68
CA THR A 43 -12.58 0.32 0.12
C THR A 43 -13.70 -0.43 -0.58
N LEU A 44 -13.37 -1.42 -1.41
CA LEU A 44 -14.34 -2.25 -2.11
C LEU A 44 -15.27 -3.00 -1.15
N VAL A 45 -14.72 -3.64 -0.09
CA VAL A 45 -15.53 -4.32 0.94
C VAL A 45 -16.58 -3.37 1.54
N LYS A 46 -16.15 -2.15 1.89
CA LYS A 46 -17.05 -1.15 2.45
C LYS A 46 -18.15 -0.75 1.45
N ASP A 47 -17.77 -0.46 0.22
CA ASP A 47 -18.70 0.04 -0.81
C ASP A 47 -19.68 -1.06 -1.23
N THR A 48 -19.21 -2.30 -1.44
CA THR A 48 -20.04 -3.48 -1.71
C THR A 48 -21.07 -3.73 -0.61
N LEU A 49 -20.71 -3.57 0.67
CA LEU A 49 -21.67 -3.71 1.77
C LEU A 49 -22.68 -2.56 1.83
N ILE A 50 -22.29 -1.34 1.46
CA ILE A 50 -23.20 -0.20 1.37
C ILE A 50 -24.23 -0.44 0.25
N ASP A 51 -23.79 -0.95 -0.89
CA ASP A 51 -24.67 -1.26 -2.02
C ASP A 51 -25.64 -2.39 -1.65
N ALA A 52 -25.15 -3.46 -1.01
CA ALA A 52 -26.00 -4.53 -0.50
C ALA A 52 -27.05 -4.01 0.49
N GLU A 53 -26.65 -3.18 1.44
CA GLU A 53 -27.56 -2.59 2.43
C GLU A 53 -28.58 -1.65 1.78
N SER A 54 -28.17 -0.87 0.76
CA SER A 54 -29.04 0.02 0.01
C SER A 54 -30.08 -0.78 -0.78
N GLY A 55 -29.67 -1.86 -1.44
CA GLY A 55 -30.58 -2.74 -2.17
C GLY A 55 -31.61 -3.38 -1.25
N VAL A 56 -31.17 -3.99 -0.15
CA VAL A 56 -32.08 -4.59 0.84
C VAL A 56 -33.03 -3.54 1.43
N ARG A 57 -32.57 -2.33 1.70
CA ARG A 57 -33.42 -1.24 2.19
C ARG A 57 -34.46 -0.82 1.17
N GLY A 58 -34.06 -0.71 -0.11
CA GLY A 58 -34.97 -0.44 -1.21
C GLY A 58 -36.10 -1.49 -1.29
N TYR A 59 -35.72 -2.77 -1.27
CA TYR A 59 -36.67 -3.89 -1.23
C TYR A 59 -37.63 -3.83 -0.02
N ILE A 60 -37.10 -3.60 1.17
CA ILE A 60 -37.92 -3.50 2.40
C ILE A 60 -39.00 -2.44 2.25
N ILE A 61 -38.69 -1.29 1.66
CA ILE A 61 -39.60 -0.17 1.51
C ILE A 61 -40.64 -0.41 0.38
N THR A 62 -40.19 -0.88 -0.77
CA THR A 62 -40.99 -0.93 -2.00
C THR A 62 -41.67 -2.28 -2.25
N ASP A 63 -41.14 -3.37 -1.68
CA ASP A 63 -41.48 -4.76 -1.99
C ASP A 63 -41.18 -5.15 -3.47
N ASP A 64 -40.23 -4.46 -4.09
CA ASP A 64 -39.80 -4.68 -5.46
C ASP A 64 -38.46 -5.44 -5.46
N ASP A 65 -38.49 -6.67 -5.97
CA ASP A 65 -37.31 -7.58 -6.01
C ASP A 65 -36.15 -7.03 -6.84
N SER A 66 -36.40 -6.08 -7.75
CA SER A 66 -35.33 -5.47 -8.56
C SER A 66 -34.27 -4.79 -7.73
N TYR A 67 -34.60 -4.30 -6.52
CA TYR A 67 -33.63 -3.74 -5.59
C TYR A 67 -32.67 -4.77 -5.01
N LEU A 68 -33.03 -6.06 -4.98
CA LEU A 68 -32.17 -7.13 -4.46
C LEU A 68 -30.99 -7.48 -5.38
N GLU A 69 -30.98 -7.01 -6.63
CA GLU A 69 -29.85 -7.22 -7.54
C GLU A 69 -28.52 -6.77 -6.92
N GLN A 70 -28.50 -5.60 -6.28
CA GLN A 70 -27.30 -5.08 -5.60
C GLN A 70 -26.85 -5.98 -4.44
N TYR A 71 -27.80 -6.56 -3.70
CA TYR A 71 -27.49 -7.50 -2.63
C TYR A 71 -26.90 -8.82 -3.17
N TYR A 72 -27.47 -9.39 -4.24
CA TYR A 72 -26.95 -10.61 -4.84
C TYR A 72 -25.56 -10.40 -5.47
N ASN A 73 -25.36 -9.29 -6.17
CA ASN A 73 -24.05 -8.92 -6.70
C ASN A 73 -22.99 -8.77 -5.59
N ALA A 74 -23.39 -8.26 -4.43
CA ALA A 74 -22.50 -8.18 -3.28
C ALA A 74 -22.09 -9.55 -2.76
N LEU A 75 -22.99 -10.54 -2.71
CA LEU A 75 -22.66 -11.90 -2.30
C LEU A 75 -21.61 -12.54 -3.21
N ASP A 76 -21.68 -12.29 -4.51
CA ASP A 76 -20.74 -12.85 -5.49
C ASP A 76 -19.32 -12.22 -5.40
N LEU A 77 -19.24 -10.97 -4.99
CA LEU A 77 -18.00 -10.19 -5.01
C LEU A 77 -17.23 -10.24 -3.67
N ILE A 78 -17.96 -10.32 -2.55
CA ILE A 78 -17.40 -10.00 -1.23
C ILE A 78 -16.29 -10.96 -0.79
N ASP A 79 -16.41 -12.25 -1.08
CA ASP A 79 -15.44 -13.27 -0.67
C ASP A 79 -14.07 -13.01 -1.29
N ASN A 80 -14.03 -12.63 -2.57
CA ASN A 80 -12.80 -12.28 -3.25
C ASN A 80 -12.15 -11.01 -2.68
N GLN A 81 -12.97 -10.07 -2.20
CA GLN A 81 -12.48 -8.81 -1.63
C GLN A 81 -11.91 -8.99 -0.22
N VAL A 82 -12.57 -9.79 0.64
CA VAL A 82 -12.10 -10.01 2.02
C VAL A 82 -10.86 -10.89 2.09
N VAL A 83 -10.69 -11.84 1.15
CA VAL A 83 -9.50 -12.71 1.07
C VAL A 83 -8.22 -11.88 0.90
N VAL A 84 -8.24 -10.82 0.09
CA VAL A 84 -7.09 -9.93 -0.12
C VAL A 84 -6.61 -9.32 1.19
N LEU A 85 -7.53 -8.98 2.10
CA LEU A 85 -7.22 -8.32 3.37
C LEU A 85 -6.56 -9.24 4.39
N GLN A 86 -6.66 -10.55 4.23
CA GLN A 86 -6.10 -11.58 5.14
C GLN A 86 -6.43 -11.29 6.62
N ASN A 87 -7.61 -10.74 6.88
CA ASN A 87 -8.05 -10.32 8.21
C ASN A 87 -9.33 -11.06 8.61
N PRO A 88 -9.23 -12.10 9.48
CA PRO A 88 -10.37 -12.91 9.83
C PRO A 88 -11.49 -12.13 10.54
N ALA A 89 -11.15 -11.07 11.28
CA ALA A 89 -12.15 -10.27 11.99
C ALA A 89 -13.07 -9.50 11.02
N ILE A 90 -12.53 -8.95 9.91
CA ILE A 90 -13.38 -8.30 8.91
C ILE A 90 -14.20 -9.34 8.14
N THR A 91 -13.61 -10.49 7.83
CA THR A 91 -14.31 -11.58 7.13
C THR A 91 -15.54 -12.03 7.93
N GLU A 92 -15.37 -12.35 9.21
CA GLU A 92 -16.46 -12.76 10.08
C GLU A 92 -17.55 -11.68 10.21
N LEU A 93 -17.14 -10.42 10.37
CA LEU A 93 -18.08 -9.33 10.55
C LEU A 93 -18.88 -9.03 9.26
N VAL A 94 -18.23 -9.13 8.10
CA VAL A 94 -18.85 -8.98 6.78
C VAL A 94 -19.92 -10.06 6.57
N HIS A 95 -19.57 -11.34 6.78
CA HIS A 95 -20.53 -12.45 6.64
C HIS A 95 -21.67 -12.33 7.65
N THR A 96 -21.40 -11.91 8.89
CA THR A 96 -22.45 -11.64 9.88
C THR A 96 -23.39 -10.53 9.40
N LYS A 97 -22.85 -9.46 8.79
CA LYS A 97 -23.67 -8.37 8.23
C LYS A 97 -24.53 -8.86 7.06
N LEU A 98 -23.96 -9.62 6.12
CA LEU A 98 -24.71 -10.18 4.99
C LEU A 98 -25.80 -11.15 5.47
N GLY A 99 -25.52 -11.98 6.46
CA GLY A 99 -26.51 -12.85 7.09
C GLY A 99 -27.65 -12.05 7.76
N PHE A 100 -27.35 -10.92 8.38
CA PHE A 100 -28.36 -10.01 8.92
C PHE A 100 -29.24 -9.41 7.80
N LEU A 101 -28.65 -9.04 6.66
CA LEU A 101 -29.38 -8.54 5.51
C LEU A 101 -30.26 -9.63 4.90
N ALA A 102 -29.75 -10.87 4.74
CA ALA A 102 -30.55 -12.02 4.30
C ALA A 102 -31.76 -12.24 5.17
N LYS A 103 -31.56 -12.17 6.51
CA LYS A 103 -32.67 -12.32 7.47
C LYS A 103 -33.70 -11.21 7.33
N ALA A 104 -33.29 -9.99 7.05
CA ALA A 104 -34.19 -8.86 6.83
C ALA A 104 -35.06 -9.06 5.57
N VAL A 105 -34.46 -9.58 4.49
CA VAL A 105 -35.20 -9.94 3.25
C VAL A 105 -36.21 -11.05 3.55
N GLU A 106 -35.80 -12.11 4.24
CA GLU A 106 -36.69 -13.22 4.62
C GLU A 106 -37.89 -12.75 5.45
N VAL A 107 -37.63 -11.94 6.51
CA VAL A 107 -38.67 -11.41 7.38
C VAL A 107 -39.61 -10.48 6.62
N ARG A 108 -39.09 -9.65 5.69
CA ARG A 108 -39.91 -8.80 4.81
C ARG A 108 -40.87 -9.62 3.98
N HIS A 109 -40.33 -10.68 3.36
CA HIS A 109 -41.11 -11.56 2.50
C HIS A 109 -42.20 -12.35 3.23
N LYS A 110 -41.86 -12.87 4.46
CA LYS A 110 -42.77 -13.75 5.23
C LYS A 110 -43.73 -12.99 6.12
N ASP A 111 -43.23 -12.00 6.84
CA ASP A 111 -43.90 -11.37 7.97
C ASP A 111 -44.27 -9.90 7.68
N GLY A 112 -43.82 -9.37 6.55
CA GLY A 112 -44.14 -8.03 6.08
C GLY A 112 -43.32 -6.90 6.68
N PHE A 113 -43.65 -5.67 6.28
CA PHE A 113 -42.88 -4.46 6.61
C PHE A 113 -42.75 -4.20 8.11
N GLN A 114 -43.82 -4.38 8.89
CA GLN A 114 -43.82 -4.08 10.32
C GLN A 114 -42.86 -4.99 11.12
N ALA A 115 -42.71 -6.25 10.71
CA ALA A 115 -41.81 -7.19 11.34
C ALA A 115 -40.34 -6.79 11.12
N VAL A 116 -39.98 -6.36 9.91
CA VAL A 116 -38.63 -5.85 9.62
C VAL A 116 -38.34 -4.56 10.39
N LEU A 117 -39.33 -3.68 10.53
CA LEU A 117 -39.17 -2.44 11.30
C LEU A 117 -38.84 -2.75 12.77
N ALA A 118 -39.54 -3.74 13.38
CA ALA A 118 -39.25 -4.22 14.71
C ALA A 118 -37.80 -4.80 14.82
N MET A 119 -37.37 -5.56 13.84
CA MET A 119 -36.00 -6.08 13.74
C MET A 119 -34.96 -4.94 13.66
N SER A 120 -35.23 -3.90 12.87
CA SER A 120 -34.37 -2.73 12.68
C SER A 120 -34.17 -1.94 13.98
N ASN A 121 -35.19 -1.87 14.83
CA ASN A 121 -35.13 -1.19 16.14
C ASN A 121 -34.15 -1.83 17.14
N SER A 122 -33.66 -3.06 16.87
CA SER A 122 -32.65 -3.73 17.69
C SER A 122 -31.25 -3.08 17.64
N ASN A 123 -31.01 -2.15 16.71
CA ASN A 123 -29.70 -1.53 16.42
C ASN A 123 -28.58 -2.52 16.02
N VAL A 124 -28.87 -3.81 15.83
CA VAL A 124 -27.89 -4.83 15.45
C VAL A 124 -27.28 -4.49 14.10
N GLY A 125 -28.10 -4.17 13.08
CA GLY A 125 -27.64 -3.79 11.75
C GLY A 125 -26.66 -2.59 11.78
N LYS A 126 -26.99 -1.57 12.59
CA LYS A 126 -26.13 -0.39 12.78
C LYS A 126 -24.79 -0.77 13.43
N LYS A 127 -24.79 -1.55 14.50
CA LYS A 127 -23.57 -2.00 15.18
C LYS A 127 -22.64 -2.78 14.22
N LEU A 128 -23.20 -3.64 13.39
CA LEU A 128 -22.44 -4.38 12.38
C LEU A 128 -21.79 -3.44 11.36
N THR A 129 -22.55 -2.47 10.82
CA THR A 129 -22.02 -1.47 9.89
C THR A 129 -20.91 -0.61 10.51
N ASP A 130 -21.11 -0.16 11.76
CA ASP A 130 -20.12 0.62 12.49
C ASP A 130 -18.86 -0.21 12.80
N GLY A 131 -19.00 -1.49 13.09
CA GLY A 131 -17.90 -2.44 13.26
C GLY A 131 -17.06 -2.60 12.00
N VAL A 132 -17.71 -2.86 10.86
CA VAL A 132 -17.02 -2.94 9.55
C VAL A 132 -16.27 -1.64 9.25
N ARG A 133 -16.94 -0.49 9.41
CA ARG A 133 -16.33 0.83 9.20
C ARG A 133 -15.08 1.02 10.06
N THR A 134 -15.14 0.64 11.34
CA THR A 134 -14.01 0.78 12.26
C THR A 134 -12.82 -0.06 11.84
N ILE A 135 -13.03 -1.33 11.44
CA ILE A 135 -11.95 -2.21 10.99
C ILE A 135 -11.36 -1.69 9.67
N VAL A 136 -12.21 -1.32 8.70
CA VAL A 136 -11.77 -0.75 7.42
C VAL A 136 -10.94 0.51 7.63
N GLN A 137 -11.37 1.43 8.47
CA GLN A 137 -10.60 2.63 8.81
C GLN A 137 -9.26 2.28 9.47
N GLY A 138 -9.24 1.28 10.36
CA GLY A 138 -8.03 0.78 10.98
C GLY A 138 -7.02 0.27 9.94
N ILE A 139 -7.48 -0.56 9.00
CA ILE A 139 -6.67 -1.09 7.89
C ILE A 139 -6.14 0.08 7.04
N GLN A 140 -7.01 0.99 6.59
CA GLN A 140 -6.62 2.14 5.76
C GLN A 140 -5.57 3.02 6.46
N ASN A 141 -5.72 3.28 7.74
CA ASN A 141 -4.77 4.08 8.52
C ASN A 141 -3.42 3.36 8.67
N ALA A 142 -3.43 2.05 8.90
CA ALA A 142 -2.20 1.25 8.98
C ALA A 142 -1.45 1.25 7.64
N GLU A 143 -2.16 1.02 6.53
CA GLU A 143 -1.55 0.99 5.20
C GLU A 143 -1.03 2.36 4.76
N ARG A 144 -1.76 3.45 5.04
CA ARG A 144 -1.26 4.82 4.78
C ARG A 144 0.03 5.12 5.55
N LYS A 145 0.12 4.68 6.82
CA LYS A 145 1.37 4.82 7.60
C LYS A 145 2.52 4.03 6.97
N ARG A 146 2.27 2.79 6.53
CA ARG A 146 3.27 1.96 5.83
C ARG A 146 3.74 2.62 4.54
N ALA A 147 2.82 3.10 3.71
CA ALA A 147 3.14 3.80 2.46
C ALA A 147 3.96 5.08 2.71
N SER A 148 3.62 5.87 3.74
CA SER A 148 4.38 7.08 4.08
C SER A 148 5.79 6.77 4.57
N ALA A 149 5.96 5.71 5.37
CA ALA A 149 7.28 5.25 5.82
C ALA A 149 8.14 4.77 4.65
N ALA A 150 7.56 4.00 3.70
CA ALA A 150 8.22 3.55 2.50
C ALA A 150 8.71 4.71 1.62
N THR A 151 7.86 5.72 1.39
CA THR A 151 8.23 6.91 0.61
C THR A 151 9.30 7.77 1.28
N HIS A 152 9.31 7.82 2.60
CA HIS A 152 10.37 8.50 3.35
C HIS A 152 11.71 7.77 3.20
N MET A 153 11.71 6.44 3.32
CA MET A 153 12.91 5.61 3.17
C MET A 153 13.49 5.71 1.76
N LEU A 154 12.64 5.63 0.72
CA LEU A 154 13.08 5.82 -0.67
C LEU A 154 13.72 7.19 -0.91
N ARG A 155 13.18 8.26 -0.34
CA ARG A 155 13.77 9.60 -0.43
C ARG A 155 15.12 9.70 0.28
N MET A 156 15.30 9.03 1.41
CA MET A 156 16.58 8.96 2.09
C MET A 156 17.61 8.20 1.25
N LEU A 157 17.26 7.01 0.76
CA LEU A 157 18.14 6.20 -0.10
C LEU A 157 18.56 6.94 -1.35
N SER A 158 17.62 7.63 -2.03
CA SER A 158 17.96 8.42 -3.24
C SER A 158 18.96 9.53 -2.95
N ARG A 159 18.88 10.19 -1.80
CA ARG A 159 19.85 11.21 -1.39
C ARG A 159 21.24 10.63 -1.12
N PHE A 160 21.31 9.47 -0.47
CA PHE A 160 22.58 8.75 -0.26
C PHE A 160 23.19 8.33 -1.59
N MET A 161 22.42 7.76 -2.50
CA MET A 161 22.91 7.36 -3.83
C MET A 161 23.45 8.54 -4.65
N ILE A 162 22.79 9.69 -4.60
CA ILE A 162 23.28 10.91 -5.26
C ILE A 162 24.60 11.36 -4.63
N GLY A 163 24.72 11.34 -3.31
CA GLY A 163 25.93 11.66 -2.58
C GLY A 163 27.11 10.75 -2.97
N ASP A 164 26.88 9.44 -2.95
CA ASP A 164 27.90 8.44 -3.35
C ASP A 164 28.34 8.63 -4.81
N THR A 165 27.42 8.94 -5.72
CA THR A 165 27.72 9.19 -7.14
C THR A 165 28.60 10.43 -7.31
N ILE A 166 28.33 11.50 -6.56
CA ILE A 166 29.13 12.74 -6.61
C ILE A 166 30.54 12.49 -6.08
N VAL A 167 30.68 11.75 -4.96
CA VAL A 167 31.98 11.39 -4.38
C VAL A 167 32.79 10.53 -5.35
N LEU A 168 32.18 9.54 -5.99
CA LEU A 168 32.81 8.71 -7.03
C LEU A 168 33.32 9.54 -8.20
N PHE A 169 32.50 10.44 -8.73
CA PHE A 169 32.87 11.30 -9.84
C PHE A 169 34.03 12.25 -9.46
N GLY A 170 34.01 12.77 -8.24
CA GLY A 170 35.10 13.57 -7.68
C GLY A 170 36.41 12.79 -7.54
N CYS A 171 36.35 11.55 -7.08
CA CYS A 171 37.52 10.67 -6.98
C CYS A 171 38.11 10.31 -8.36
N ILE A 172 37.26 9.97 -9.33
CA ILE A 172 37.68 9.63 -10.70
C ILE A 172 38.32 10.85 -11.39
N SER A 173 37.69 12.03 -11.30
CA SER A 173 38.21 13.26 -11.91
C SER A 173 39.53 13.71 -11.27
N GLY A 174 39.66 13.58 -9.95
CA GLY A 174 40.91 13.84 -9.23
C GLY A 174 42.06 12.94 -9.68
N LEU A 175 41.79 11.70 -10.06
CA LEU A 175 42.79 10.78 -10.59
C LEU A 175 43.23 11.09 -12.00
N ILE A 176 42.32 11.49 -12.86
CA ILE A 176 42.63 11.85 -14.26
C ILE A 176 43.49 13.10 -14.29
N MET A 177 43.31 14.04 -13.36
CA MET A 177 44.05 15.30 -13.30
C MET A 177 45.44 15.19 -12.68
N LEU A 178 45.69 14.21 -11.80
CA LEU A 178 46.97 14.05 -11.08
C LEU A 178 48.19 13.73 -12.00
N PRO A 179 48.11 12.89 -13.03
CA PRO A 179 49.25 12.66 -13.93
C PRO A 179 49.60 13.85 -14.83
N TRP A 180 48.62 14.73 -15.06
CA TRP A 180 48.83 15.93 -15.88
C TRP A 180 49.57 17.04 -15.11
N SER A 181 49.23 17.25 -13.86
CA SER A 181 49.94 18.21 -12.98
C SER A 181 51.36 17.77 -12.67
N ALA A 182 51.62 16.49 -12.50
CA ALA A 182 52.96 15.96 -12.31
C ALA A 182 53.86 16.09 -13.54
N LYS A 183 53.31 15.93 -14.74
CA LYS A 183 54.04 16.18 -16.01
C LYS A 183 54.29 17.67 -16.24
N ALA A 184 53.39 18.55 -15.85
CA ALA A 184 53.56 19.99 -15.98
C ALA A 184 54.66 20.56 -15.00
N VAL A 185 54.84 19.95 -13.85
CA VAL A 185 55.91 20.31 -12.92
C VAL A 185 57.28 19.82 -13.38
N LEU A 186 57.34 18.66 -14.06
CA LEU A 186 58.57 18.11 -14.62
C LEU A 186 59.00 18.73 -15.96
N ALA A 187 58.07 19.45 -16.60
CA ALA A 187 58.28 20.15 -17.87
C ALA A 187 58.75 21.61 -17.73
N LYS A 188 59.09 22.08 -16.49
CA LYS A 188 59.76 23.38 -16.36
C LYS A 188 61.20 23.25 -16.93
N PRO A 189 61.51 23.92 -18.02
CA PRO A 189 62.88 23.91 -18.51
C PRO A 189 63.78 24.63 -17.55
N GLU A 190 64.97 24.05 -17.27
CA GLU A 190 66.12 24.77 -16.76
C GLU A 190 66.51 25.87 -17.83
N ALA A 191 65.92 27.03 -17.68
CA ALA A 191 66.33 28.21 -18.41
C ALA A 191 66.84 29.24 -17.40
N ALA A 192 68.08 29.07 -16.99
CA ALA A 192 68.93 30.16 -16.51
C ALA A 192 70.37 29.65 -16.31
N LYS A 193 71.17 29.65 -17.35
CA LYS A 193 72.57 30.01 -17.28
C LYS A 193 72.95 30.66 -18.58
#